data_b660d5ffa750e4a19883f5f6d116f9a4
#
_entry.id   b660d5ffa750e4a19883f5f6d116f9a4
#
_cell.length_a   1.000
_cell.length_b   1.000
_cell.length_c   1.000
_cell.angle_alpha   90.00
_cell.angle_beta   90.00
_cell.angle_gamma   90.00
#
_symmetry.space_group_name_H-M   'P 1'
#
loop_
_entity.id
_entity.type
_entity.pdbx_description
1 polymer ?
#
loop_
_entity_poly.entity_id
_entity_poly.type
_entity_poly.pdbx_seq_one_letter_code
_entity_poly.pdbx_strand_id
1 'polypeptide(L)'
;LYRFEVPAEGKTLKESDIEKIPVNIRAANGLLWAFDSLYVAVNDYEKKMESGVYRLTDSNGDDQLDRVEKLRGMQARGDHGVHALILSPDQKSIYLITGNNTTPVEANRSRVPMDWGEDHLLPRMPDGRGHNRDRLAPAGIIYKMSPDGKDWEIVSSGYRNIFDGGFNVDGELFTYDADMEYDFNTPWYRPTRICHVTSGSMYGWRNGTGKRPEFYPDTLPPVVNIGPGSPTGVTFGYGAKFPPKYQKA
;
A
#
# COMPACT_ATOMS: atom_id res chain seq x y z
N LEU A 1 11.69 16.03 1.82
CA LEU A 1 12.53 14.83 1.83
C LEU A 1 13.92 15.19 2.37
N TYR A 2 14.57 14.20 2.97
CA TYR A 2 15.94 14.31 3.49
C TYR A 2 16.70 13.04 3.13
N ARG A 3 18.00 13.14 2.90
CA ARG A 3 18.90 11.99 2.74
C ARG A 3 20.12 12.13 3.63
N PHE A 4 20.74 11.02 3.96
CA PHE A 4 21.99 10.94 4.71
C PHE A 4 22.68 9.61 4.43
N GLU A 5 23.98 9.58 4.59
CA GLU A 5 24.73 8.32 4.59
C GLU A 5 24.52 7.60 5.92
N VAL A 6 24.28 6.29 5.86
CA VAL A 6 24.16 5.48 7.09
C VAL A 6 25.51 5.48 7.80
N PRO A 7 25.57 6.00 9.04
CA PRO A 7 26.85 6.10 9.73
C PRO A 7 27.43 4.72 10.01
N ALA A 8 28.76 4.62 10.04
CA ALA A 8 29.45 3.40 10.43
C ALA A 8 29.02 2.95 11.84
N GLU A 9 29.11 1.64 12.12
CA GLU A 9 28.74 1.06 13.41
C GLU A 9 29.40 1.80 14.58
N GLY A 10 28.61 2.17 15.58
CA GLY A 10 29.04 2.94 16.76
C GLY A 10 29.17 4.46 16.56
N LYS A 11 28.90 4.97 15.36
CA LYS A 11 28.84 6.42 15.11
C LYS A 11 27.42 6.94 15.14
N THR A 12 27.26 8.17 15.61
CA THR A 12 25.97 8.87 15.65
C THR A 12 25.85 9.82 14.47
N LEU A 13 24.70 9.83 13.81
CA LEU A 13 24.36 10.79 12.78
C LEU A 13 24.26 12.20 13.40
N LYS A 14 24.89 13.18 12.77
CA LYS A 14 24.81 14.60 13.16
C LYS A 14 23.84 15.32 12.23
N GLU A 15 23.26 16.40 12.68
CA GLU A 15 22.38 17.23 11.86
C GLU A 15 23.07 17.75 10.59
N SER A 16 24.38 18.04 10.68
CA SER A 16 25.20 18.44 9.53
C SER A 16 25.33 17.37 8.43
N ASP A 17 25.09 16.11 8.78
CA ASP A 17 25.21 14.97 7.86
C ASP A 17 23.89 14.70 7.10
N ILE A 18 22.84 15.48 7.43
CA ILE A 18 21.51 15.34 6.85
C ILE A 18 21.31 16.41 5.78
N GLU A 19 21.14 15.96 4.57
CA GLU A 19 20.86 16.83 3.43
C GLU A 19 19.36 16.94 3.17
N LYS A 20 18.88 18.17 3.00
CA LYS A 20 17.52 18.41 2.53
C LYS A 20 17.49 18.40 1.00
N ILE A 21 16.72 17.49 0.43
CA ILE A 21 16.51 17.42 -1.02
C ILE A 21 15.64 18.62 -1.45
N PRO A 22 16.09 19.47 -2.38
CA PRO A 22 15.45 20.75 -2.71
C PRO A 22 14.25 20.59 -3.67
N VAL A 23 13.38 19.61 -3.42
CA VAL A 23 12.20 19.33 -4.24
C VAL A 23 10.91 19.62 -3.49
N ASN A 24 9.87 20.01 -4.22
CA ASN A 24 8.56 20.26 -3.64
C ASN A 24 7.75 18.96 -3.60
N ILE A 25 8.07 18.09 -2.62
CA ILE A 25 7.32 16.88 -2.28
C ILE A 25 6.92 16.95 -0.81
N ARG A 26 5.66 16.68 -0.54
CA ARG A 26 5.10 16.62 0.81
C ARG A 26 4.28 15.36 1.02
N ALA A 27 3.99 15.05 2.29
CA ALA A 27 3.16 13.91 2.68
C ALA A 27 3.57 12.59 1.99
N ALA A 28 4.90 12.38 1.87
CA ALA A 28 5.46 11.14 1.37
C ALA A 28 5.16 10.00 2.36
N ASN A 29 4.50 8.96 1.88
CA ASN A 29 4.18 7.75 2.64
C ASN A 29 5.10 6.58 2.27
N GLY A 30 5.32 6.37 0.98
CA GLY A 30 6.21 5.33 0.49
C GLY A 30 7.36 5.92 -0.33
N LEU A 31 8.54 5.35 -0.17
CA LEU A 31 9.75 5.71 -0.92
C LEU A 31 10.36 4.44 -1.52
N LEU A 32 10.72 4.51 -2.80
CA LEU A 32 11.39 3.42 -3.50
C LEU A 32 12.47 3.99 -4.41
N TRP A 33 13.72 3.61 -4.18
CA TRP A 33 14.80 3.85 -5.13
C TRP A 33 14.87 2.69 -6.14
N ALA A 34 14.61 2.97 -7.39
CA ALA A 34 14.69 2.01 -8.48
C ALA A 34 14.82 2.75 -9.83
N PHE A 35 15.38 2.12 -10.85
CA PHE A 35 15.48 2.68 -12.21
C PHE A 35 16.13 4.08 -12.22
N ASP A 36 17.21 4.24 -11.47
CA ASP A 36 17.94 5.51 -11.28
C ASP A 36 17.03 6.70 -10.91
N SER A 37 16.01 6.44 -10.12
CA SER A 37 14.99 7.40 -9.73
C SER A 37 14.47 7.12 -8.31
N LEU A 38 14.03 8.16 -7.62
CA LEU A 38 13.28 8.02 -6.39
C LEU A 38 11.77 8.10 -6.70
N TYR A 39 11.06 7.00 -6.50
CA TYR A 39 9.61 6.98 -6.57
C TYR A 39 9.02 7.31 -5.20
N VAL A 40 7.98 8.15 -5.21
CA VAL A 40 7.34 8.64 -3.99
C VAL A 40 5.84 8.43 -4.09
N ALA A 41 5.30 7.68 -3.14
CA ALA A 41 3.86 7.61 -2.90
C ALA A 41 3.46 8.77 -1.98
N VAL A 42 2.60 9.63 -2.46
CA VAL A 42 2.11 10.81 -1.73
C VAL A 42 0.67 10.58 -1.28
N ASN A 43 0.39 10.84 0.00
CA ASN A 43 -0.95 10.80 0.56
C ASN A 43 -1.20 12.06 1.39
N ASP A 44 -1.62 13.16 0.74
CA ASP A 44 -1.75 14.47 1.39
C ASP A 44 -3.18 14.76 1.85
N TYR A 45 -3.44 14.62 3.16
CA TYR A 45 -4.71 14.92 3.81
C TYR A 45 -5.10 16.39 3.71
N GLU A 46 -4.11 17.28 3.68
CA GLU A 46 -4.32 18.72 3.61
C GLU A 46 -4.66 19.20 2.20
N LYS A 47 -4.56 18.29 1.21
CA LYS A 47 -4.83 18.57 -0.21
C LYS A 47 -4.01 19.74 -0.78
N LYS A 48 -2.83 19.98 -0.24
CA LYS A 48 -1.88 20.98 -0.76
C LYS A 48 -1.06 20.42 -1.91
N MET A 49 -1.01 19.09 -2.02
CA MET A 49 -0.45 18.35 -3.14
C MET A 49 -1.42 17.23 -3.53
N GLU A 50 -1.53 16.93 -4.81
CA GLU A 50 -2.35 15.80 -5.26
C GLU A 50 -1.75 14.50 -4.77
N SER A 51 -2.54 13.64 -4.12
CA SER A 51 -2.09 12.30 -3.76
C SER A 51 -1.82 11.46 -5.00
N GLY A 52 -0.91 10.49 -4.91
CA GLY A 52 -0.57 9.66 -6.06
C GLY A 52 0.90 9.23 -6.08
N VAL A 53 1.39 8.91 -7.26
CA VAL A 53 2.76 8.46 -7.48
C VAL A 53 3.56 9.50 -8.26
N TYR A 54 4.73 9.80 -7.73
CA TYR A 54 5.69 10.75 -8.30
C TYR A 54 7.03 10.07 -8.52
N ARG A 55 7.77 10.54 -9.52
CA ARG A 55 9.15 10.14 -9.80
C ARG A 55 10.06 11.36 -9.71
N LEU A 56 11.14 11.22 -8.98
CA LEU A 56 12.17 12.23 -8.81
C LEU A 56 13.45 11.73 -9.48
N THR A 57 14.06 12.59 -10.28
CA THR A 57 15.30 12.28 -11.00
C THR A 57 16.32 13.38 -10.79
N ASP A 58 17.58 13.02 -10.92
CA ASP A 58 18.69 13.93 -11.15
C ASP A 58 18.75 14.18 -12.66
N SER A 59 18.50 15.43 -13.08
CA SER A 59 18.40 15.77 -14.51
C SER A 59 19.74 16.15 -15.14
N ASN A 60 20.76 16.44 -14.34
CA ASN A 60 22.04 16.98 -14.79
C ASN A 60 23.25 16.11 -14.37
N GLY A 61 23.05 15.09 -13.54
CA GLY A 61 24.09 14.15 -13.10
C GLY A 61 24.98 14.68 -11.97
N ASP A 62 24.48 15.62 -11.16
CA ASP A 62 25.22 16.19 -10.01
C ASP A 62 24.91 15.50 -8.68
N ASP A 63 24.20 14.39 -8.70
CA ASP A 63 23.72 13.64 -7.55
C ASP A 63 22.64 14.39 -6.72
N GLN A 64 21.99 15.41 -7.30
CA GLN A 64 20.85 16.07 -6.70
C GLN A 64 19.56 15.72 -7.44
N LEU A 65 18.53 15.33 -6.68
CA LEU A 65 17.20 15.14 -7.26
C LEU A 65 16.55 16.51 -7.45
N ASP A 66 16.47 16.97 -8.68
CA ASP A 66 16.02 18.32 -9.06
C ASP A 66 14.72 18.32 -9.89
N ARG A 67 14.35 17.21 -10.50
CA ARG A 67 13.15 17.09 -11.32
C ARG A 67 12.10 16.22 -10.65
N VAL A 68 10.87 16.74 -10.59
CA VAL A 68 9.69 16.03 -10.07
C VAL A 68 8.70 15.82 -11.19
N GLU A 69 8.34 14.57 -11.44
CA GLU A 69 7.33 14.17 -12.41
C GLU A 69 6.18 13.43 -11.70
N LYS A 70 4.95 13.88 -11.93
CA LYS A 70 3.77 13.15 -11.48
C LYS A 70 3.43 12.04 -12.49
N LEU A 71 3.56 10.79 -12.07
CA LEU A 71 3.23 9.64 -12.90
C LEU A 71 1.73 9.34 -12.90
N ARG A 72 1.08 9.45 -11.73
CA ARG A 72 -0.36 9.21 -11.59
C ARG A 72 -0.91 9.98 -10.41
N GLY A 73 -1.95 10.80 -10.63
CA GLY A 73 -2.77 11.37 -9.56
C GLY A 73 -3.82 10.37 -9.07
N MET A 74 -4.10 10.37 -7.78
CA MET A 74 -5.07 9.49 -7.15
C MET A 74 -5.92 10.27 -6.14
N GLN A 75 -7.23 10.08 -6.16
CA GLN A 75 -8.09 10.65 -5.13
C GLN A 75 -8.02 9.76 -3.89
N ALA A 76 -7.43 10.27 -2.82
CA ALA A 76 -7.33 9.61 -1.54
C ALA A 76 -7.89 10.49 -0.43
N ARG A 77 -8.36 9.87 0.67
CA ARG A 77 -8.89 10.57 1.84
C ARG A 77 -8.33 9.94 3.11
N GLY A 78 -7.88 10.82 4.04
CA GLY A 78 -7.41 10.39 5.35
C GLY A 78 -6.24 9.41 5.29
N ASP A 79 -6.16 8.58 6.29
CA ASP A 79 -5.05 7.66 6.57
C ASP A 79 -5.09 6.33 5.79
N HIS A 80 -6.19 6.03 5.10
CA HIS A 80 -6.33 4.83 4.26
C HIS A 80 -6.11 5.16 2.77
N GLY A 81 -5.06 5.87 2.47
CA GLY A 81 -4.77 6.41 1.14
C GLY A 81 -3.74 5.63 0.35
N VAL A 82 -2.83 6.37 -0.25
CA VAL A 82 -1.72 5.85 -1.07
C VAL A 82 -0.53 5.58 -0.15
N HIS A 83 0.02 4.36 -0.18
CA HIS A 83 1.01 3.92 0.80
C HIS A 83 2.34 3.48 0.18
N ALA A 84 2.68 2.19 0.22
CA ALA A 84 4.00 1.71 -0.17
C ALA A 84 4.19 1.55 -1.68
N LEU A 85 5.44 1.67 -2.07
CA LEU A 85 5.95 1.29 -3.39
C LEU A 85 6.98 0.17 -3.21
N ILE A 86 6.84 -0.91 -3.95
CA ILE A 86 7.68 -2.10 -3.82
C ILE A 86 8.19 -2.51 -5.21
N LEU A 87 9.50 -2.75 -5.31
CA LEU A 87 10.08 -3.27 -6.54
C LEU A 87 9.67 -4.73 -6.77
N SER A 88 9.28 -5.07 -7.99
CA SER A 88 9.00 -6.47 -8.34
C SER A 88 10.25 -7.33 -8.25
N PRO A 89 10.13 -8.65 -7.97
CA PRO A 89 11.29 -9.55 -7.87
C PRO A 89 12.16 -9.60 -9.13
N ASP A 90 11.55 -9.45 -10.31
CA ASP A 90 12.25 -9.38 -11.60
C ASP A 90 12.85 -7.99 -11.89
N GLN A 91 12.70 -7.04 -10.99
CA GLN A 91 13.18 -5.65 -11.08
C GLN A 91 12.70 -4.89 -12.34
N LYS A 92 11.53 -5.24 -12.88
CA LYS A 92 11.00 -4.60 -14.11
C LYS A 92 9.77 -3.73 -13.87
N SER A 93 9.16 -3.83 -12.71
CA SER A 93 7.90 -3.16 -12.38
C SER A 93 7.87 -2.71 -10.94
N ILE A 94 6.92 -1.84 -10.63
CA ILE A 94 6.69 -1.33 -9.29
C ILE A 94 5.28 -1.75 -8.85
N TYR A 95 5.15 -2.26 -7.62
CA TYR A 95 3.86 -2.48 -6.98
C TYR A 95 3.51 -1.27 -6.12
N LEU A 96 2.28 -0.79 -6.26
CA LEU A 96 1.71 0.26 -5.42
C LEU A 96 0.64 -0.33 -4.52
N ILE A 97 0.73 -0.03 -3.24
CA ILE A 97 -0.23 -0.45 -2.21
C ILE A 97 -1.11 0.73 -1.82
N THR A 98 -2.42 0.50 -1.80
CA THR A 98 -3.41 1.53 -1.43
C THR A 98 -4.44 1.00 -0.44
N GLY A 99 -4.86 1.88 0.48
CA GLY A 99 -5.98 1.62 1.39
C GLY A 99 -7.34 1.92 0.75
N ASN A 100 -8.42 1.54 1.45
CA ASN A 100 -9.79 1.62 0.95
C ASN A 100 -10.37 3.04 0.78
N ASN A 101 -9.66 4.07 1.22
CA ASN A 101 -10.03 5.47 0.99
C ASN A 101 -9.40 6.05 -0.28
N THR A 102 -8.73 5.22 -1.07
CA THR A 102 -8.24 5.58 -2.40
C THR A 102 -9.28 5.22 -3.44
N THR A 103 -9.68 6.18 -4.26
CA THR A 103 -10.55 5.90 -5.40
C THR A 103 -9.77 5.10 -6.45
N PRO A 104 -10.32 3.99 -6.95
CA PRO A 104 -9.66 3.22 -7.99
C PRO A 104 -9.33 4.08 -9.21
N VAL A 105 -8.13 3.90 -9.74
CA VAL A 105 -7.74 4.51 -11.02
C VAL A 105 -7.92 3.53 -12.15
N GLU A 106 -8.16 4.05 -13.35
CA GLU A 106 -8.20 3.25 -14.55
C GLU A 106 -6.89 2.52 -14.76
N ALA A 107 -6.97 1.22 -15.02
CA ALA A 107 -5.84 0.36 -15.31
C ALA A 107 -5.98 -0.26 -16.69
N ASN A 108 -4.85 -0.47 -17.36
CA ASN A 108 -4.82 -1.10 -18.69
C ASN A 108 -5.27 -2.56 -18.64
N ARG A 109 -5.00 -3.21 -17.51
CA ARG A 109 -5.35 -4.62 -17.25
C ARG A 109 -5.80 -4.82 -15.82
N SER A 110 -6.58 -5.88 -15.61
CA SER A 110 -6.92 -6.34 -14.27
C SER A 110 -6.86 -7.86 -14.19
N ARG A 111 -6.26 -8.37 -13.12
CA ARG A 111 -6.32 -9.80 -12.77
C ARG A 111 -7.55 -10.08 -11.92
N VAL A 112 -8.06 -9.06 -11.23
CA VAL A 112 -9.30 -9.15 -10.45
C VAL A 112 -10.49 -8.94 -11.39
N PRO A 113 -11.58 -9.69 -11.25
CA PRO A 113 -12.82 -9.38 -11.96
C PRO A 113 -13.25 -7.93 -11.71
N MET A 114 -13.64 -7.23 -12.76
CA MET A 114 -13.99 -5.79 -12.69
C MET A 114 -15.48 -5.55 -12.37
N ASP A 115 -16.23 -6.59 -12.16
CA ASP A 115 -17.60 -6.51 -11.67
C ASP A 115 -17.58 -6.32 -10.14
N TRP A 116 -17.52 -5.07 -9.74
CA TRP A 116 -17.48 -4.69 -8.33
C TRP A 116 -18.86 -4.35 -7.77
N GLY A 117 -19.90 -4.95 -8.33
CA GLY A 117 -21.25 -4.88 -7.76
C GLY A 117 -21.22 -5.26 -6.28
N GLU A 118 -21.96 -4.52 -5.48
CA GLU A 118 -22.12 -4.82 -4.07
C GLU A 118 -23.20 -5.91 -3.93
N ASP A 119 -22.77 -7.13 -3.98
CA ASP A 119 -23.63 -8.32 -3.91
C ASP A 119 -24.03 -8.61 -2.46
N HIS A 120 -25.10 -7.97 -2.01
CA HIS A 120 -25.57 -8.05 -0.63
C HIS A 120 -26.93 -8.76 -0.53
N LEU A 121 -26.99 -9.72 0.36
CA LEU A 121 -28.27 -10.34 0.75
C LEU A 121 -29.12 -9.41 1.65
N LEU A 122 -28.49 -8.53 2.39
CA LEU A 122 -29.13 -7.61 3.31
C LEU A 122 -28.79 -6.16 2.96
N PRO A 123 -29.66 -5.20 3.33
CA PRO A 123 -29.32 -3.79 3.19
C PRO A 123 -28.01 -3.44 3.91
N ARG A 124 -27.22 -2.59 3.27
CA ARG A 124 -26.01 -2.08 3.87
C ARG A 124 -26.33 -1.25 5.12
N MET A 125 -25.72 -1.60 6.24
CA MET A 125 -25.80 -0.83 7.46
C MET A 125 -24.64 0.17 7.54
N PRO A 126 -24.84 1.41 7.97
CA PRO A 126 -23.74 2.36 8.13
C PRO A 126 -22.79 1.88 9.22
N ASP A 127 -21.52 2.28 9.10
CA ASP A 127 -20.56 2.18 10.18
C ASP A 127 -21.00 3.10 11.34
N GLY A 128 -21.06 2.58 12.55
CA GLY A 128 -21.55 3.31 13.73
C GLY A 128 -20.75 4.58 14.07
N ARG A 129 -19.49 4.67 13.63
CA ARG A 129 -18.66 5.87 13.71
C ARG A 129 -18.69 6.72 12.44
N GLY A 130 -19.36 6.26 11.38
CA GLY A 130 -19.34 6.89 10.08
C GLY A 130 -18.00 6.76 9.33
N HIS A 131 -17.05 6.00 9.85
CA HIS A 131 -15.79 5.73 9.19
C HIS A 131 -16.02 4.88 7.94
N ASN A 132 -15.51 5.31 6.80
CA ASN A 132 -15.70 4.65 5.50
C ASN A 132 -17.16 4.49 5.05
N ARG A 133 -18.08 5.34 5.51
CA ARG A 133 -19.52 5.25 5.24
C ARG A 133 -19.84 5.03 3.76
N ASP A 134 -19.18 5.77 2.88
CA ASP A 134 -19.47 5.79 1.44
C ASP A 134 -18.44 5.02 0.61
N ARG A 135 -17.66 4.12 1.25
CA ARG A 135 -16.66 3.33 0.57
C ARG A 135 -17.24 1.99 0.14
N LEU A 136 -17.23 1.81 -1.17
CA LEU A 136 -17.70 0.60 -1.85
C LEU A 136 -16.51 -0.27 -2.26
N ALA A 137 -16.83 -1.45 -2.80
CA ALA A 137 -15.85 -2.24 -3.51
C ALA A 137 -15.19 -1.41 -4.64
N PRO A 138 -13.96 -1.69 -5.01
CA PRO A 138 -13.12 -2.82 -4.62
C PRO A 138 -12.31 -2.60 -3.33
N ALA A 139 -12.49 -1.50 -2.61
CA ALA A 139 -11.76 -1.17 -1.39
C ALA A 139 -10.26 -0.92 -1.64
N GLY A 140 -9.35 -1.38 -0.75
CA GLY A 140 -7.91 -1.28 -0.98
C GLY A 140 -7.46 -2.17 -2.14
N ILE A 141 -6.52 -1.66 -2.94
CA ILE A 141 -6.04 -2.30 -4.16
C ILE A 141 -4.52 -2.35 -4.15
N ILE A 142 -3.98 -3.44 -4.69
CA ILE A 142 -2.57 -3.54 -5.08
C ILE A 142 -2.49 -3.43 -6.60
N TYR A 143 -1.78 -2.43 -7.07
CA TYR A 143 -1.46 -2.23 -8.48
C TYR A 143 -0.05 -2.71 -8.79
N LYS A 144 0.18 -3.07 -10.05
CA LYS A 144 1.50 -3.20 -10.66
C LYS A 144 1.60 -2.18 -11.77
N MET A 145 2.71 -1.42 -11.83
CA MET A 145 2.90 -0.39 -12.85
C MET A 145 4.27 -0.49 -13.50
N SER A 146 4.37 0.02 -14.75
CA SER A 146 5.65 0.22 -15.42
C SER A 146 6.44 1.37 -14.76
N PRO A 147 7.79 1.39 -14.88
CA PRO A 147 8.61 2.45 -14.30
C PRO A 147 8.29 3.87 -14.81
N ASP A 148 7.76 3.99 -16.01
CA ASP A 148 7.33 5.25 -16.61
C ASP A 148 5.88 5.65 -16.25
N GLY A 149 5.19 4.82 -15.47
CA GLY A 149 3.82 5.07 -14.99
C GLY A 149 2.74 5.00 -16.07
N LYS A 150 3.02 4.46 -17.26
CA LYS A 150 2.04 4.40 -18.36
C LYS A 150 1.21 3.14 -18.38
N ASP A 151 1.76 2.01 -17.94
CA ASP A 151 1.08 0.72 -17.92
C ASP A 151 0.72 0.36 -16.48
N TRP A 152 -0.58 0.10 -16.23
CA TRP A 152 -1.13 -0.19 -14.92
C TRP A 152 -1.94 -1.48 -14.96
N GLU A 153 -1.75 -2.31 -13.97
CA GLU A 153 -2.47 -3.57 -13.78
C GLU A 153 -3.00 -3.66 -12.34
N ILE A 154 -4.26 -4.04 -12.17
CA ILE A 154 -4.80 -4.40 -10.87
C ILE A 154 -4.42 -5.85 -10.60
N VAL A 155 -3.69 -6.09 -9.51
CA VAL A 155 -3.21 -7.41 -9.11
C VAL A 155 -4.15 -8.09 -8.13
N SER A 156 -4.60 -7.34 -7.13
CA SER A 156 -5.43 -7.82 -6.02
C SER A 156 -6.24 -6.69 -5.40
N SER A 157 -7.35 -7.02 -4.74
CA SER A 157 -8.26 -6.04 -4.13
C SER A 157 -8.95 -6.57 -2.86
N GLY A 158 -9.82 -5.75 -2.29
CA GLY A 158 -10.66 -6.17 -1.16
C GLY A 158 -10.01 -6.01 0.21
N TYR A 159 -9.04 -5.11 0.33
CA TYR A 159 -8.38 -4.78 1.59
C TYR A 159 -9.04 -3.59 2.29
N ARG A 160 -8.82 -3.47 3.61
CA ARG A 160 -9.18 -2.27 4.35
C ARG A 160 -8.08 -1.21 4.25
N ASN A 161 -6.95 -1.45 4.91
CA ASN A 161 -5.84 -0.52 4.94
C ASN A 161 -4.52 -1.28 5.03
N ILE A 162 -4.12 -1.86 3.94
CA ILE A 162 -2.80 -2.40 3.75
C ILE A 162 -1.81 -1.25 3.60
N PHE A 163 -0.78 -1.22 4.43
CA PHE A 163 0.17 -0.11 4.45
C PHE A 163 1.46 -0.44 3.70
N ASP A 164 1.89 -1.70 3.75
CA ASP A 164 3.13 -2.18 3.16
C ASP A 164 2.98 -3.62 2.66
N GLY A 165 4.00 -4.14 1.99
CA GLY A 165 4.09 -5.51 1.52
C GLY A 165 5.53 -5.96 1.34
N GLY A 166 5.73 -7.27 1.32
CA GLY A 166 7.04 -7.88 1.13
C GLY A 166 6.96 -9.10 0.24
N PHE A 167 7.95 -9.26 -0.62
CA PHE A 167 8.15 -10.50 -1.37
C PHE A 167 8.96 -11.51 -0.56
N ASN A 168 8.52 -12.76 -0.56
CA ASN A 168 9.32 -13.86 -0.04
C ASN A 168 10.42 -14.26 -1.04
N VAL A 169 11.25 -15.25 -0.66
CA VAL A 169 12.37 -15.73 -1.49
C VAL A 169 11.89 -16.35 -2.82
N ASP A 170 10.67 -16.85 -2.85
CA ASP A 170 10.07 -17.45 -4.04
C ASP A 170 9.38 -16.42 -4.95
N GLY A 171 9.39 -15.13 -4.56
CA GLY A 171 8.76 -14.05 -5.30
C GLY A 171 7.28 -13.90 -5.06
N GLU A 172 6.73 -14.50 -4.00
CA GLU A 172 5.34 -14.37 -3.58
C GLU A 172 5.16 -13.13 -2.70
N LEU A 173 4.13 -12.32 -2.99
CA LEU A 173 3.85 -11.09 -2.26
C LEU A 173 2.95 -11.35 -1.05
N PHE A 174 3.31 -10.75 0.07
CA PHE A 174 2.48 -10.73 1.28
C PHE A 174 2.22 -9.30 1.73
N THR A 175 1.09 -9.09 2.37
CA THR A 175 0.73 -7.80 2.97
C THR A 175 0.03 -8.00 4.31
N TYR A 176 0.03 -6.96 5.13
CA TYR A 176 -0.60 -6.95 6.45
C TYR A 176 -1.76 -5.95 6.45
N ASP A 177 -2.99 -6.46 6.53
CA ASP A 177 -4.20 -5.65 6.50
C ASP A 177 -4.65 -5.26 7.91
N ALA A 178 -5.16 -4.05 8.06
CA ALA A 178 -5.62 -3.49 9.31
C ALA A 178 -6.86 -4.21 9.86
N ASP A 179 -7.07 -4.11 11.16
CA ASP A 179 -8.27 -4.61 11.83
C ASP A 179 -9.51 -3.75 11.55
N MET A 180 -10.62 -4.20 12.06
CA MET A 180 -11.89 -3.46 12.03
C MET A 180 -12.57 -3.56 13.38
N GLU A 181 -13.02 -2.45 13.89
CA GLU A 181 -13.60 -2.35 15.23
C GLU A 181 -15.12 -2.28 15.20
N TYR A 182 -15.70 -1.84 14.08
CA TYR A 182 -17.13 -1.61 13.94
C TYR A 182 -17.66 -2.16 12.62
N ASP A 183 -18.85 -2.75 12.67
CA ASP A 183 -19.66 -3.11 11.51
C ASP A 183 -21.15 -3.16 11.90
N PHE A 184 -22.06 -3.15 10.93
CA PHE A 184 -23.50 -3.16 11.18
C PHE A 184 -23.98 -2.14 12.22
N ASN A 185 -23.36 -0.97 12.27
CA ASN A 185 -23.64 0.07 13.26
C ASN A 185 -23.40 -0.37 14.72
N THR A 186 -22.58 -1.37 14.93
CA THR A 186 -22.25 -1.92 16.26
C THR A 186 -20.75 -2.14 16.41
N PRO A 187 -20.21 -2.28 17.62
CA PRO A 187 -18.90 -2.86 17.84
C PRO A 187 -18.86 -4.30 17.31
N TRP A 188 -18.13 -4.50 16.24
CA TRP A 188 -17.96 -5.80 15.59
C TRP A 188 -16.52 -5.96 15.12
N TYR A 189 -15.74 -6.63 15.95
CA TYR A 189 -14.30 -6.73 15.74
C TYR A 189 -13.91 -7.78 14.68
N ARG A 190 -13.03 -7.39 13.79
CA ARG A 190 -12.29 -8.28 12.87
C ARG A 190 -10.80 -8.01 13.06
N PRO A 191 -9.96 -9.06 13.21
CA PRO A 191 -8.54 -8.90 13.49
C PRO A 191 -7.75 -8.35 12.30
N THR A 192 -6.57 -7.82 12.59
CA THR A 192 -5.52 -7.64 11.58
C THR A 192 -5.14 -8.98 11.00
N ARG A 193 -4.71 -9.00 9.74
CA ARG A 193 -4.49 -10.25 9.02
C ARG A 193 -3.31 -10.18 8.05
N ILE A 194 -2.54 -11.25 7.97
CA ILE A 194 -1.56 -11.45 6.91
C ILE A 194 -2.25 -12.08 5.71
N CYS A 195 -2.09 -11.46 4.54
CA CYS A 195 -2.67 -11.94 3.28
C CYS A 195 -1.54 -12.32 2.31
N HIS A 196 -1.65 -13.50 1.70
CA HIS A 196 -0.81 -13.92 0.58
C HIS A 196 -1.41 -13.37 -0.71
N VAL A 197 -0.81 -12.36 -1.30
CA VAL A 197 -1.32 -11.63 -2.47
C VAL A 197 -1.17 -12.47 -3.73
N THR A 198 -2.05 -13.43 -3.91
CA THR A 198 -2.08 -14.23 -5.13
C THR A 198 -2.67 -13.45 -6.30
N SER A 199 -2.33 -13.85 -7.53
CA SER A 199 -2.80 -13.19 -8.75
C SER A 199 -4.33 -13.23 -8.85
N GLY A 200 -4.96 -12.05 -8.92
CA GLY A 200 -6.41 -11.93 -9.01
C GLY A 200 -7.17 -12.14 -7.70
N SER A 201 -6.46 -12.16 -6.56
CA SER A 201 -7.07 -12.37 -5.26
C SER A 201 -7.96 -11.22 -4.83
N MET A 202 -9.04 -11.55 -4.09
CA MET A 202 -9.91 -10.60 -3.44
C MET A 202 -10.11 -10.97 -1.97
N TYR A 203 -9.96 -9.99 -1.07
CA TYR A 203 -10.00 -10.21 0.38
C TYR A 203 -11.28 -9.70 1.05
N GLY A 204 -12.29 -9.40 0.24
CA GLY A 204 -13.69 -9.29 0.65
C GLY A 204 -14.04 -8.13 1.56
N TRP A 205 -13.21 -7.10 1.69
CA TRP A 205 -13.61 -5.95 2.48
C TRP A 205 -14.86 -5.29 1.89
N ARG A 206 -15.89 -5.13 2.71
CA ARG A 206 -17.16 -4.46 2.37
C ARG A 206 -17.65 -3.69 3.57
N ASN A 207 -18.04 -2.44 3.39
CA ASN A 207 -18.58 -1.63 4.47
C ASN A 207 -20.05 -1.98 4.75
N GLY A 208 -20.39 -2.19 6.03
CA GLY A 208 -21.77 -2.40 6.47
C GLY A 208 -22.40 -3.75 6.11
N THR A 209 -21.60 -4.80 5.94
CA THR A 209 -22.08 -6.09 5.42
C THR A 209 -21.49 -7.32 6.11
N GLY A 210 -20.95 -7.14 7.33
CA GLY A 210 -20.20 -8.20 8.02
C GLY A 210 -18.77 -8.35 7.53
N LYS A 211 -18.30 -7.42 6.76
CA LYS A 211 -16.93 -7.20 6.26
C LYS A 211 -16.06 -8.46 6.21
N ARG A 212 -15.53 -8.79 5.05
CA ARG A 212 -14.71 -10.00 4.80
C ARG A 212 -15.50 -11.31 5.02
N PRO A 213 -16.64 -11.46 4.36
CA PRO A 213 -17.42 -12.70 4.50
C PRO A 213 -16.66 -13.87 3.87
N GLU A 214 -16.13 -14.76 4.69
CA GLU A 214 -15.36 -15.93 4.27
C GLU A 214 -16.20 -16.99 3.55
N PHE A 215 -17.53 -16.84 3.59
CA PHE A 215 -18.45 -17.76 2.92
C PHE A 215 -18.69 -17.43 1.43
N TYR A 216 -18.23 -16.30 0.94
CA TYR A 216 -18.28 -16.01 -0.50
C TYR A 216 -17.13 -16.74 -1.22
N PRO A 217 -17.41 -17.48 -2.30
CA PRO A 217 -16.41 -18.30 -2.99
C PRO A 217 -15.23 -17.51 -3.56
N ASP A 218 -15.45 -16.25 -3.89
CA ASP A 218 -14.45 -15.36 -4.46
C ASP A 218 -13.65 -14.54 -3.43
N THR A 219 -14.00 -14.69 -2.14
CA THR A 219 -13.27 -14.05 -1.05
C THR A 219 -12.24 -15.01 -0.46
N LEU A 220 -10.95 -14.68 -0.60
CA LEU A 220 -9.90 -15.48 -0.01
C LEU A 220 -9.76 -15.22 1.49
N PRO A 221 -9.51 -16.27 2.29
CA PRO A 221 -9.16 -16.12 3.68
C PRO A 221 -7.73 -15.59 3.83
N PRO A 222 -7.38 -14.97 4.97
CA PRO A 222 -6.00 -14.64 5.27
C PRO A 222 -5.16 -15.89 5.52
N VAL A 223 -3.85 -15.78 5.42
CA VAL A 223 -2.91 -16.81 5.89
C VAL A 223 -3.06 -17.00 7.39
N VAL A 224 -3.17 -15.88 8.13
CA VAL A 224 -3.36 -15.88 9.58
C VAL A 224 -4.01 -14.59 10.04
N ASN A 225 -4.90 -14.70 11.03
CA ASN A 225 -5.41 -13.59 11.81
C ASN A 225 -4.49 -13.34 13.01
N ILE A 226 -4.08 -12.10 13.23
CA ILE A 226 -3.12 -11.75 14.29
C ILE A 226 -3.82 -11.23 15.53
N GLY A 227 -4.64 -10.20 15.41
CA GLY A 227 -5.30 -9.56 16.56
C GLY A 227 -5.48 -8.06 16.35
N PRO A 228 -5.69 -7.30 17.45
CA PRO A 228 -5.80 -5.85 17.37
C PRO A 228 -4.51 -5.19 16.90
N GLY A 229 -4.64 -4.12 16.11
CA GLY A 229 -3.52 -3.30 15.72
C GLY A 229 -3.70 -2.53 14.42
N SER A 230 -2.73 -1.65 14.18
CA SER A 230 -2.58 -0.90 12.92
C SER A 230 -1.20 -1.17 12.34
N PRO A 231 -1.03 -2.25 11.58
CA PRO A 231 0.28 -2.61 11.04
C PRO A 231 0.73 -1.59 9.99
N THR A 232 2.00 -1.18 10.06
CA THR A 232 2.59 -0.19 9.16
C THR A 232 3.76 -0.74 8.35
N GLY A 233 4.10 -2.01 8.54
CA GLY A 233 5.17 -2.66 7.78
C GLY A 233 5.07 -4.16 7.83
N VAL A 234 5.58 -4.81 6.80
CA VAL A 234 5.79 -6.25 6.72
C VAL A 234 7.04 -6.51 5.89
N THR A 235 7.91 -7.37 6.40
CA THR A 235 9.12 -7.76 5.70
C THR A 235 9.52 -9.18 6.05
N PHE A 236 10.29 -9.78 5.16
CA PHE A 236 10.90 -11.10 5.41
C PHE A 236 12.31 -10.93 5.96
N GLY A 237 12.77 -11.91 6.73
CA GLY A 237 14.04 -11.85 7.46
C GLY A 237 15.31 -12.03 6.61
N TYR A 238 15.19 -12.23 5.29
CA TYR A 238 16.34 -12.50 4.41
C TYR A 238 17.32 -11.33 4.41
N GLY A 239 18.61 -11.65 4.64
CA GLY A 239 19.67 -10.65 4.64
C GLY A 239 19.65 -9.68 5.82
N ALA A 240 18.67 -9.77 6.70
CA ALA A 240 18.64 -9.00 7.93
C ALA A 240 19.63 -9.55 8.96
N LYS A 241 20.09 -8.69 9.90
CA LYS A 241 20.97 -9.09 11.00
C LYS A 241 20.23 -9.83 12.14
N PHE A 242 19.18 -10.60 11.81
CA PHE A 242 18.48 -11.45 12.78
C PHE A 242 19.17 -12.80 12.99
N PRO A 243 18.95 -13.46 14.14
CA PRO A 243 19.41 -14.83 14.35
C PRO A 243 18.96 -15.77 13.23
N PRO A 244 19.75 -16.83 12.89
CA PRO A 244 19.47 -17.70 11.73
C PRO A 244 18.06 -18.28 11.66
N LYS A 245 17.41 -18.52 12.80
CA LYS A 245 16.03 -19.02 12.84
C LYS A 245 14.98 -18.08 12.23
N TYR A 246 15.29 -16.77 12.12
CA TYR A 246 14.41 -15.76 11.53
C TYR A 246 14.79 -15.39 10.09
N GLN A 247 15.91 -15.90 9.58
CA GLN A 247 16.38 -15.61 8.22
C GLN A 247 15.51 -16.25 7.13
N LYS A 248 14.69 -17.24 7.50
CA LYS A 248 13.79 -17.97 6.61
C LYS A 248 12.31 -17.72 6.91
N ALA A 249 12.02 -16.76 7.76
CA ALA A 249 10.66 -16.38 8.16
C ALA A 249 10.15 -15.20 7.34
#